data_a082f0cf4413396ccf6b31a1c17dfc98
#
_entry.id   a082f0cf4413396ccf6b31a1c17dfc98
#
_cell.length_a   1.000
_cell.length_b   1.000
_cell.length_c   1.000
_cell.angle_alpha   90.00
_cell.angle_beta   90.00
_cell.angle_gamma   90.00
#
_symmetry.space_group_name_H-M   'P 1'
#
loop_
_entity.id
_entity.type
_entity.pdbx_description
1 polymer ?
#
loop_
_entity_poly.entity_id
_entity_poly.type
_entity_poly.pdbx_seq_one_letter_code
_entity_poly.pdbx_strand_id
1 'polypeptide(L)'
;HRQELADFWEIPVEKIQPTPGRSIIEMIEGLHSGDVRALWVISANPAASLPNTKWVREGLSKSELFVVQDIFHPTESSMLADVVLPGAHWFEKTGTFISSERRIELVDKIIESYGNVKPDHEIICRIAQAMGFEKGFQFDTSEEVFDELKKITKGRICDMSGVTYERLRNKVGPQLPCPDAEHPGTKRLFTDRQFPRPDGRAAL
;
A
#
# COMPACT_ATOMS: atom_id res chain seq x y z
N HIS A 1 14.20 -13.12 -1.69
CA HIS A 1 12.95 -12.32 -1.72
C HIS A 1 12.65 -11.68 -3.10
N ARG A 2 13.65 -11.00 -3.77
CA ARG A 2 13.39 -10.41 -5.13
C ARG A 2 13.06 -11.47 -6.17
N GLN A 3 13.83 -12.56 -6.21
CA GLN A 3 13.59 -13.67 -7.14
C GLN A 3 12.22 -14.32 -6.89
N GLU A 4 11.86 -14.59 -5.63
CA GLU A 4 10.55 -15.15 -5.26
C GLU A 4 9.38 -14.27 -5.73
N LEU A 5 9.51 -12.93 -5.63
CA LEU A 5 8.50 -12.01 -6.15
C LEU A 5 8.46 -11.99 -7.68
N ALA A 6 9.63 -12.02 -8.31
CA ALA A 6 9.73 -12.08 -9.77
C ALA A 6 9.09 -13.36 -10.33
N ASP A 7 9.38 -14.51 -9.70
CA ASP A 7 8.80 -15.80 -10.05
C ASP A 7 7.28 -15.81 -9.82
N PHE A 8 6.82 -15.22 -8.71
CA PHE A 8 5.41 -15.14 -8.38
C PHE A 8 4.61 -14.25 -9.36
N TRP A 9 5.16 -13.12 -9.78
CA TRP A 9 4.53 -12.23 -10.76
C TRP A 9 4.86 -12.58 -12.21
N GLU A 10 5.65 -13.65 -12.43
CA GLU A 10 6.09 -14.07 -13.76
C GLU A 10 6.76 -12.95 -14.58
N ILE A 11 7.59 -12.15 -13.91
CA ILE A 11 8.34 -11.05 -14.52
C ILE A 11 9.85 -11.26 -14.38
N PRO A 12 10.68 -10.71 -15.26
CA PRO A 12 12.13 -10.71 -15.08
C PRO A 12 12.55 -10.04 -13.78
N VAL A 13 13.46 -10.66 -13.01
CA VAL A 13 13.93 -10.13 -11.72
C VAL A 13 14.56 -8.72 -11.82
N GLU A 14 15.09 -8.39 -12.99
CA GLU A 14 15.65 -7.07 -13.31
C GLU A 14 14.60 -5.96 -13.29
N LYS A 15 13.32 -6.29 -13.46
CA LYS A 15 12.20 -5.34 -13.31
C LYS A 15 11.94 -4.93 -11.86
N ILE A 16 12.39 -5.72 -10.90
CA ILE A 16 12.31 -5.39 -9.48
C ILE A 16 13.63 -4.72 -9.06
N GLN A 17 13.54 -3.49 -8.57
CA GLN A 17 14.72 -2.73 -8.14
C GLN A 17 15.54 -3.49 -7.09
N PRO A 18 16.90 -3.56 -7.23
CA PRO A 18 17.76 -4.26 -6.28
C PRO A 18 17.97 -3.49 -4.97
N THR A 19 17.79 -2.20 -5.00
CA THR A 19 18.00 -1.27 -3.88
C THR A 19 16.69 -0.60 -3.48
N PRO A 20 16.54 -0.15 -2.24
CA PRO A 20 15.42 0.68 -1.83
C PRO A 20 15.27 1.91 -2.73
N GLY A 21 14.03 2.37 -2.92
CA GLY A 21 13.75 3.64 -3.58
C GLY A 21 14.19 4.85 -2.74
N ARG A 22 14.00 6.04 -3.28
CA ARG A 22 14.29 7.31 -2.59
C ARG A 22 13.35 7.48 -1.38
N SER A 23 13.87 8.02 -0.30
CA SER A 23 13.04 8.55 0.79
C SER A 23 12.22 9.75 0.31
N ILE A 24 11.19 10.13 1.06
CA ILE A 24 10.36 11.28 0.68
C ILE A 24 11.17 12.57 0.57
N ILE A 25 12.16 12.79 1.43
CA ILE A 25 13.05 13.95 1.36
C ILE A 25 13.90 13.91 0.08
N GLU A 26 14.51 12.78 -0.24
CA GLU A 26 15.28 12.58 -1.48
C GLU A 26 14.41 12.72 -2.74
N MET A 27 13.10 12.40 -2.66
CA MET A 27 12.18 12.68 -3.76
C MET A 27 12.00 14.18 -3.97
N ILE A 28 11.84 14.97 -2.88
CA ILE A 28 11.74 16.43 -2.98
C ILE A 28 13.05 17.05 -3.46
N GLU A 29 14.21 16.58 -2.98
CA GLU A 29 15.53 16.96 -3.50
C GLU A 29 15.64 16.68 -5.00
N GLY A 30 15.18 15.49 -5.42
CA GLY A 30 15.14 15.08 -6.82
C GLY A 30 14.24 15.96 -7.69
N LEU A 31 13.13 16.48 -7.16
CA LEU A 31 12.30 17.47 -7.86
C LEU A 31 13.05 18.80 -8.03
N HIS A 32 13.81 19.22 -7.02
CA HIS A 32 14.61 20.44 -7.12
C HIS A 32 15.76 20.33 -8.13
N SER A 33 16.40 19.15 -8.20
CA SER A 33 17.50 18.89 -9.15
C SER A 33 17.03 18.52 -10.57
N GLY A 34 15.77 18.14 -10.74
CA GLY A 34 15.23 17.62 -12.00
C GLY A 34 15.44 16.11 -12.20
N ASP A 35 16.04 15.41 -11.24
CA ASP A 35 16.21 13.94 -11.29
C ASP A 35 14.88 13.19 -11.11
N VAL A 36 13.93 13.79 -10.38
CA VAL A 36 12.54 13.35 -10.28
C VAL A 36 11.70 14.33 -11.10
N ARG A 37 11.04 13.84 -12.12
CA ARG A 37 10.26 14.67 -13.06
C ARG A 37 8.77 14.56 -12.82
N ALA A 38 8.32 13.40 -12.32
CA ALA A 38 6.92 13.17 -12.00
C ALA A 38 6.77 12.60 -10.59
N LEU A 39 5.71 12.98 -9.89
CA LEU A 39 5.38 12.48 -8.57
C LEU A 39 3.88 12.18 -8.48
N TRP A 40 3.55 11.00 -7.98
CA TRP A 40 2.18 10.63 -7.62
C TRP A 40 2.11 10.42 -6.12
N VAL A 41 1.31 11.22 -5.45
CA VAL A 41 1.07 11.17 -4.01
C VAL A 41 -0.30 10.58 -3.75
N ILE A 42 -0.36 9.56 -2.91
CA ILE A 42 -1.60 8.84 -2.56
C ILE A 42 -1.88 9.03 -1.07
N SER A 43 -3.04 9.57 -0.72
CA SER A 43 -3.54 9.72 0.66
C SER A 43 -2.54 10.41 1.61
N ALA A 44 -1.80 11.39 1.10
CA ALA A 44 -0.85 12.17 1.89
C ALA A 44 -0.82 13.64 1.45
N ASN A 45 -0.44 14.54 2.38
CA ASN A 45 -0.35 15.96 2.12
C ASN A 45 1.06 16.50 2.44
N PRO A 46 2.08 16.17 1.62
CA PRO A 46 3.46 16.56 1.87
C PRO A 46 3.66 18.07 1.97
N ALA A 47 2.89 18.88 1.24
CA ALA A 47 2.96 20.34 1.28
C ALA A 47 2.53 20.95 2.64
N ALA A 48 1.94 20.14 3.55
CA ALA A 48 1.58 20.54 4.91
C ALA A 48 2.35 19.73 5.97
N SER A 49 2.57 18.44 5.74
CA SER A 49 3.07 17.52 6.78
C SER A 49 4.60 17.41 6.85
N LEU A 50 5.32 17.75 5.79
CA LEU A 50 6.77 17.69 5.79
C LEU A 50 7.40 18.95 6.38
N PRO A 51 8.59 18.84 7.03
CA PRO A 51 9.33 19.99 7.49
C PRO A 51 9.77 20.89 6.32
N ASN A 52 10.03 22.17 6.60
CA ASN A 52 10.41 23.16 5.59
C ASN A 52 9.39 23.25 4.44
N THR A 53 8.13 23.51 4.78
CA THR A 53 6.99 23.50 3.84
C THR A 53 7.20 24.39 2.60
N LYS A 54 7.90 25.53 2.75
CA LYS A 54 8.23 26.39 1.61
C LYS A 54 9.08 25.66 0.58
N TRP A 55 10.16 25.04 1.00
CA TRP A 55 11.04 24.27 0.15
C TRP A 55 10.33 23.06 -0.49
N VAL A 56 9.47 22.35 0.28
CA VAL A 56 8.65 21.25 -0.23
C VAL A 56 7.72 21.73 -1.35
N ARG A 57 6.97 22.82 -1.13
CA ARG A 57 6.06 23.39 -2.13
C ARG A 57 6.79 23.85 -3.38
N GLU A 58 7.94 24.49 -3.23
CA GLU A 58 8.80 24.87 -4.36
C GLU A 58 9.27 23.65 -5.15
N GLY A 59 9.65 22.54 -4.50
CA GLY A 59 9.99 21.28 -5.14
C GLY A 59 8.82 20.66 -5.90
N LEU A 60 7.65 20.55 -5.25
CA LEU A 60 6.43 20.03 -5.89
C LEU A 60 6.04 20.84 -7.14
N SER A 61 6.17 22.19 -7.09
CA SER A 61 5.86 23.07 -8.23
C SER A 61 6.86 22.97 -9.39
N LYS A 62 8.00 22.30 -9.21
CA LYS A 62 9.00 22.04 -10.27
C LYS A 62 8.77 20.73 -11.00
N SER A 63 7.88 19.88 -10.54
CA SER A 63 7.56 18.62 -11.23
C SER A 63 6.97 18.90 -12.61
N GLU A 64 7.30 18.07 -13.57
CA GLU A 64 6.67 18.09 -14.90
C GLU A 64 5.25 17.50 -14.88
N LEU A 65 4.99 16.61 -13.91
CA LEU A 65 3.68 16.04 -13.63
C LEU A 65 3.56 15.76 -12.13
N PHE A 66 2.62 16.44 -11.49
CA PHE A 66 2.26 16.18 -10.09
C PHE A 66 0.82 15.67 -10.00
N VAL A 67 0.66 14.42 -9.56
CA VAL A 67 -0.64 13.78 -9.37
C VAL A 67 -0.90 13.61 -7.89
N VAL A 68 -2.07 14.01 -7.43
CA VAL A 68 -2.55 13.76 -6.07
C VAL A 68 -3.80 12.91 -6.12
N GLN A 69 -3.77 11.77 -5.44
CA GLN A 69 -4.92 10.91 -5.20
C GLN A 69 -5.29 11.04 -3.72
N ASP A 70 -6.44 11.62 -3.44
CA ASP A 70 -6.85 11.90 -2.06
C ASP A 70 -8.38 11.85 -1.93
N ILE A 71 -8.82 11.63 -0.69
CA ILE A 71 -10.24 11.74 -0.31
C ILE A 71 -10.66 13.19 -0.07
N PHE A 72 -9.69 14.11 0.12
CA PHE A 72 -9.93 15.52 0.35
C PHE A 72 -9.38 16.40 -0.77
N HIS A 73 -10.20 17.35 -1.17
CA HIS A 73 -9.82 18.46 -2.05
C HIS A 73 -10.71 19.68 -1.71
N PRO A 74 -10.14 20.90 -1.55
CA PRO A 74 -8.71 21.26 -1.71
C PRO A 74 -7.85 20.93 -0.48
N THR A 75 -6.60 20.52 -0.72
CA THR A 75 -5.52 20.45 0.25
C THR A 75 -4.31 21.22 -0.25
N GLU A 76 -3.32 21.50 0.61
CA GLU A 76 -2.12 22.24 0.20
C GLU A 76 -1.37 21.55 -0.93
N SER A 77 -1.34 20.21 -0.95
CA SER A 77 -0.72 19.43 -2.02
C SER A 77 -1.61 19.39 -3.26
N SER A 78 -2.91 19.14 -3.10
CA SER A 78 -3.81 19.00 -4.25
C SER A 78 -4.02 20.32 -5.01
N MET A 79 -3.80 21.45 -4.35
CA MET A 79 -3.83 22.78 -5.00
C MET A 79 -2.59 23.06 -5.86
N LEU A 80 -1.51 22.28 -5.72
CA LEU A 80 -0.31 22.35 -6.53
C LEU A 80 -0.30 21.29 -7.66
N ALA A 81 -1.23 20.36 -7.61
CA ALA A 81 -1.26 19.20 -8.53
C ALA A 81 -1.78 19.57 -9.91
N ASP A 82 -1.20 18.95 -10.94
CA ASP A 82 -1.69 19.01 -12.32
C ASP A 82 -2.96 18.14 -12.48
N VAL A 83 -3.03 17.04 -11.73
CA VAL A 83 -4.14 16.10 -11.74
C VAL A 83 -4.53 15.71 -10.32
N VAL A 84 -5.83 15.79 -10.02
CA VAL A 84 -6.40 15.28 -8.76
C VAL A 84 -7.32 14.09 -9.07
N LEU A 85 -7.02 12.96 -8.44
CA LEU A 85 -7.80 11.72 -8.55
C LEU A 85 -8.61 11.52 -7.26
N PRO A 86 -9.95 11.57 -7.31
CA PRO A 86 -10.76 11.45 -6.12
C PRO A 86 -10.79 10.00 -5.61
N GLY A 87 -10.16 9.77 -4.46
CA GLY A 87 -10.13 8.50 -3.75
C GLY A 87 -11.35 8.28 -2.86
N ALA A 88 -11.80 7.03 -2.72
CA ALA A 88 -12.93 6.67 -1.87
C ALA A 88 -12.55 6.76 -0.39
N HIS A 89 -13.46 7.31 0.42
CA HIS A 89 -13.36 7.30 1.89
C HIS A 89 -13.54 5.88 2.45
N TRP A 90 -13.16 5.65 3.70
CA TRP A 90 -13.29 4.36 4.38
C TRP A 90 -14.69 3.74 4.31
N PHE A 91 -15.72 4.55 4.44
CA PHE A 91 -17.11 4.09 4.39
C PHE A 91 -17.65 3.82 2.98
N GLU A 92 -16.91 4.23 1.95
CA GLU A 92 -17.28 4.09 0.54
C GLU A 92 -16.59 2.88 -0.14
N LYS A 93 -15.72 2.17 0.56
CA LYS A 93 -14.97 1.03 0.02
C LYS A 93 -14.86 -0.11 1.02
N THR A 94 -14.69 -1.33 0.51
CA THR A 94 -14.37 -2.52 1.32
C THR A 94 -12.86 -2.78 1.25
N GLY A 95 -12.25 -3.18 2.37
CA GLY A 95 -10.85 -3.53 2.41
C GLY A 95 -10.39 -3.96 3.78
N THR A 96 -9.19 -4.49 3.87
CA THR A 96 -8.57 -4.91 5.13
C THR A 96 -7.56 -3.89 5.62
N PHE A 97 -7.41 -3.80 6.93
CA PHE A 97 -6.31 -3.09 7.58
C PHE A 97 -5.69 -3.93 8.69
N ILE A 98 -4.45 -3.62 9.04
CA ILE A 98 -3.70 -4.30 10.10
C ILE A 98 -3.27 -3.26 11.12
N SER A 99 -3.66 -3.47 12.38
CA SER A 99 -3.27 -2.61 13.49
C SER A 99 -1.81 -2.84 13.91
N SER A 100 -1.26 -1.93 14.72
CA SER A 100 0.09 -2.07 15.29
C SER A 100 0.27 -3.32 16.15
N GLU A 101 -0.81 -3.90 16.69
CA GLU A 101 -0.81 -5.18 17.39
C GLU A 101 -0.90 -6.40 16.46
N ARG A 102 -0.76 -6.20 15.15
CA ARG A 102 -0.83 -7.22 14.10
C ARG A 102 -2.22 -7.85 13.93
N ARG A 103 -3.26 -7.24 14.44
CA ARG A 103 -4.64 -7.67 14.21
C ARG A 103 -5.09 -7.22 12.85
N ILE A 104 -5.62 -8.16 12.06
CA ILE A 104 -6.21 -7.87 10.77
C ILE A 104 -7.73 -7.79 10.91
N GLU A 105 -8.33 -6.77 10.33
CA GLU A 105 -9.76 -6.52 10.36
C GLU A 105 -10.27 -6.11 8.98
N LEU A 106 -11.57 -6.27 8.76
CA LEU A 106 -12.25 -5.88 7.54
C LEU A 106 -13.10 -4.63 7.81
N VAL A 107 -13.04 -3.69 6.90
CA VAL A 107 -14.00 -2.59 6.78
C VAL A 107 -14.87 -2.89 5.56
N ASP A 108 -16.16 -3.05 5.77
CA ASP A 108 -17.14 -3.15 4.68
C ASP A 108 -17.64 -1.76 4.27
N LYS A 109 -17.92 -1.60 3.00
CA LYS A 109 -18.58 -0.41 2.46
C LYS A 109 -19.94 -0.20 3.15
N ILE A 110 -20.20 1.01 3.61
CA ILE A 110 -21.42 1.40 4.34
C ILE A 110 -22.28 2.36 3.51
N ILE A 111 -21.65 3.24 2.72
CA ILE A 111 -22.32 4.23 1.90
C ILE A 111 -21.85 4.14 0.45
N GLU A 112 -22.70 4.58 -0.48
CA GLU A 112 -22.32 4.69 -1.90
C GLU A 112 -21.36 5.84 -2.12
N SER A 113 -20.39 5.62 -3.02
CA SER A 113 -19.45 6.67 -3.44
C SER A 113 -20.18 7.78 -4.20
N TYR A 114 -19.79 9.02 -3.93
CA TYR A 114 -20.36 10.17 -4.61
C TYR A 114 -19.56 10.52 -5.87
N GLY A 115 -20.27 10.79 -6.97
CA GLY A 115 -19.67 11.25 -8.22
C GLY A 115 -18.69 10.24 -8.85
N ASN A 116 -17.48 10.70 -9.16
CA ASN A 116 -16.44 9.91 -9.83
C ASN A 116 -15.40 9.28 -8.86
N VAL A 117 -15.70 9.31 -7.57
CA VAL A 117 -14.83 8.74 -6.53
C VAL A 117 -14.65 7.24 -6.77
N LYS A 118 -13.41 6.74 -6.60
CA LYS A 118 -13.05 5.33 -6.80
C LYS A 118 -12.19 4.82 -5.65
N PRO A 119 -12.29 3.52 -5.29
CA PRO A 119 -11.32 2.88 -4.40
C PRO A 119 -9.90 3.00 -4.97
N ASP A 120 -8.90 3.13 -4.09
CA ASP A 120 -7.52 3.36 -4.50
C ASP A 120 -6.97 2.27 -5.43
N HIS A 121 -7.29 0.99 -5.13
CA HIS A 121 -6.87 -0.12 -5.99
C HIS A 121 -7.46 -0.03 -7.41
N GLU A 122 -8.73 0.40 -7.54
CA GLU A 122 -9.37 0.57 -8.84
C GLU A 122 -8.69 1.69 -9.65
N ILE A 123 -8.33 2.80 -9.01
CA ILE A 123 -7.59 3.90 -9.66
C ILE A 123 -6.24 3.39 -10.16
N ILE A 124 -5.49 2.69 -9.31
CA ILE A 124 -4.17 2.12 -9.67
C ILE A 124 -4.30 1.14 -10.83
N CYS A 125 -5.26 0.20 -10.77
CA CYS A 125 -5.49 -0.78 -11.82
C CYS A 125 -5.83 -0.12 -13.15
N ARG A 126 -6.74 0.86 -13.17
CA ARG A 126 -7.12 1.58 -14.40
C ARG A 126 -5.95 2.34 -15.02
N ILE A 127 -5.11 2.99 -14.21
CA ILE A 127 -3.91 3.69 -14.71
C ILE A 127 -2.91 2.67 -15.26
N ALA A 128 -2.64 1.58 -14.54
CA ALA A 128 -1.74 0.54 -15.00
C ALA A 128 -2.19 -0.09 -16.32
N GLN A 129 -3.48 -0.40 -16.46
CA GLN A 129 -4.07 -0.89 -17.71
C GLN A 129 -3.93 0.12 -18.85
N ALA A 130 -4.20 1.40 -18.60
CA ALA A 130 -4.02 2.47 -19.59
C ALA A 130 -2.54 2.65 -20.01
N MET A 131 -1.58 2.27 -19.15
CA MET A 131 -0.15 2.23 -19.45
C MET A 131 0.29 0.94 -20.16
N GLY A 132 -0.62 0.01 -20.45
CA GLY A 132 -0.33 -1.27 -21.12
C GLY A 132 0.04 -2.42 -20.17
N PHE A 133 -0.13 -2.26 -18.86
CA PHE A 133 0.09 -3.32 -17.86
C PHE A 133 -1.22 -4.05 -17.55
N GLU A 134 -1.89 -4.61 -18.54
CA GLU A 134 -3.16 -5.32 -18.33
C GLU A 134 -2.96 -6.57 -17.46
N LYS A 135 -1.97 -7.40 -17.78
CA LYS A 135 -1.63 -8.58 -16.98
C LYS A 135 -1.10 -8.14 -15.61
N GLY A 136 -1.71 -8.62 -14.53
CA GLY A 136 -1.33 -8.31 -13.15
C GLY A 136 -2.10 -7.14 -12.50
N PHE A 137 -2.96 -6.43 -13.26
CA PHE A 137 -3.81 -5.36 -12.75
C PHE A 137 -5.30 -5.56 -13.12
N GLN A 138 -5.75 -6.82 -13.16
CA GLN A 138 -7.12 -7.22 -13.47
C GLN A 138 -7.85 -7.63 -12.19
N PHE A 139 -7.91 -6.73 -11.22
CA PHE A 139 -8.63 -6.95 -9.97
C PHE A 139 -9.95 -6.19 -10.00
N ASP A 140 -11.05 -6.92 -9.87
CA ASP A 140 -12.39 -6.33 -9.78
C ASP A 140 -12.73 -5.95 -8.34
N THR A 141 -12.13 -6.61 -7.36
CA THR A 141 -12.40 -6.43 -5.94
C THR A 141 -11.12 -6.29 -5.09
N SER A 142 -11.26 -5.63 -3.94
CA SER A 142 -10.19 -5.58 -2.96
C SER A 142 -9.88 -6.95 -2.33
N GLU A 143 -10.84 -7.88 -2.35
CA GLU A 143 -10.63 -9.25 -1.88
C GLU A 143 -9.67 -10.02 -2.79
N GLU A 144 -9.74 -9.84 -4.10
CA GLU A 144 -8.79 -10.44 -5.05
C GLU A 144 -7.37 -9.91 -4.85
N VAL A 145 -7.21 -8.60 -4.61
CA VAL A 145 -5.91 -8.01 -4.23
C VAL A 145 -5.38 -8.61 -2.92
N PHE A 146 -6.28 -8.78 -1.94
CA PHE A 146 -5.93 -9.41 -0.66
C PHE A 146 -5.54 -10.87 -0.83
N ASP A 147 -6.22 -11.62 -1.70
CA ASP A 147 -5.90 -13.02 -2.00
C ASP A 147 -4.53 -13.18 -2.69
N GLU A 148 -4.13 -12.22 -3.52
CA GLU A 148 -2.76 -12.18 -4.04
C GLU A 148 -1.75 -11.94 -2.91
N LEU A 149 -1.99 -10.94 -2.05
CA LEU A 149 -1.12 -10.64 -0.92
C LEU A 149 -0.95 -11.84 0.03
N LYS A 150 -2.01 -12.60 0.29
CA LYS A 150 -1.97 -13.83 1.09
C LYS A 150 -0.97 -14.85 0.53
N LYS A 151 -0.95 -15.05 -0.78
CA LYS A 151 -0.03 -15.98 -1.44
C LYS A 151 1.43 -15.57 -1.23
N ILE A 152 1.72 -14.27 -1.32
CA ILE A 152 3.07 -13.71 -1.11
C ILE A 152 3.52 -13.84 0.34
N THR A 153 2.59 -13.74 1.30
CA THR A 153 2.93 -13.80 2.74
C THR A 153 3.03 -15.22 3.31
N LYS A 154 2.64 -16.23 2.56
CA LYS A 154 2.62 -17.63 3.00
C LYS A 154 3.97 -18.09 3.55
N GLY A 155 3.96 -18.67 4.74
CA GLY A 155 5.16 -19.15 5.44
C GLY A 155 6.06 -18.06 6.02
N ARG A 156 5.64 -16.78 5.98
CA ARG A 156 6.39 -15.63 6.52
C ARG A 156 5.88 -15.24 7.90
N ILE A 157 6.60 -14.35 8.57
CA ILE A 157 6.20 -13.79 9.89
C ILE A 157 4.85 -13.05 9.85
N CYS A 158 4.42 -12.64 8.67
CA CYS A 158 3.13 -11.98 8.43
C CYS A 158 2.14 -12.88 7.66
N ASP A 159 2.27 -14.20 7.74
CA ASP A 159 1.41 -15.14 7.04
C ASP A 159 -0.08 -14.88 7.30
N MET A 160 -0.83 -14.62 6.23
CA MET A 160 -2.26 -14.34 6.23
C MET A 160 -3.07 -15.45 5.56
N SER A 161 -2.47 -16.61 5.25
CA SER A 161 -3.09 -17.65 4.43
C SER A 161 -4.43 -18.16 4.99
N GLY A 162 -4.58 -18.15 6.31
CA GLY A 162 -5.81 -18.56 7.00
C GLY A 162 -6.88 -17.47 7.15
N VAL A 163 -6.65 -16.29 6.57
CA VAL A 163 -7.60 -15.16 6.68
C VAL A 163 -8.44 -15.05 5.41
N THR A 164 -9.76 -14.91 5.59
CA THR A 164 -10.72 -14.64 4.51
C THR A 164 -11.64 -13.51 4.92
N TYR A 165 -12.22 -12.81 3.96
CA TYR A 165 -13.23 -11.78 4.22
C TYR A 165 -14.44 -12.35 4.98
N GLU A 166 -14.89 -13.56 4.64
CA GLU A 166 -15.96 -14.26 5.36
C GLU A 166 -15.60 -14.45 6.83
N ARG A 167 -14.39 -14.91 7.12
CA ARG A 167 -13.91 -15.08 8.50
C ARG A 167 -13.90 -13.76 9.26
N LEU A 168 -13.44 -12.69 8.63
CA LEU A 168 -13.35 -11.36 9.24
C LEU A 168 -14.73 -10.75 9.52
N ARG A 169 -15.76 -11.05 8.71
CA ARG A 169 -17.14 -10.62 8.96
C ARG A 169 -17.77 -11.35 10.16
N ASN A 170 -17.44 -12.61 10.34
CA ASN A 170 -18.09 -13.48 11.32
C ASN A 170 -17.37 -13.58 12.66
N LYS A 171 -16.10 -13.14 12.75
CA LYS A 171 -15.27 -13.27 13.96
C LYS A 171 -14.36 -12.06 14.11
N VAL A 172 -13.91 -11.79 15.33
CA VAL A 172 -12.82 -10.84 15.58
C VAL A 172 -11.58 -11.30 14.80
N GLY A 173 -10.99 -10.38 14.08
CA GLY A 173 -9.83 -10.65 13.23
C GLY A 173 -8.65 -11.25 14.02
N PRO A 174 -7.94 -12.23 13.48
CA PRO A 174 -6.81 -12.86 14.14
C PRO A 174 -5.60 -11.92 14.18
N GLN A 175 -4.73 -12.12 15.18
CA GLN A 175 -3.40 -11.53 15.16
C GLN A 175 -2.48 -12.39 14.28
N LEU A 176 -1.77 -11.74 13.35
CA LEU A 176 -0.85 -12.41 12.43
C LEU A 176 0.45 -12.88 13.13
N PRO A 177 1.08 -13.96 12.66
CA PRO A 177 0.67 -14.84 11.56
C PRO A 177 -0.57 -15.70 11.86
N CYS A 178 -1.30 -16.02 10.78
CA CYS A 178 -2.47 -16.88 10.80
C CYS A 178 -2.41 -17.79 9.54
N PRO A 179 -1.66 -18.90 9.58
CA PRO A 179 -1.28 -19.69 8.40
C PRO A 179 -2.39 -20.57 7.83
N ASP A 180 -3.43 -20.87 8.59
CA ASP A 180 -4.56 -21.69 8.15
C ASP A 180 -5.90 -21.23 8.73
N ALA A 181 -6.99 -21.75 8.18
CA ALA A 181 -8.35 -21.32 8.52
C ALA A 181 -8.74 -21.59 9.98
N GLU A 182 -8.19 -22.64 10.60
CA GLU A 182 -8.50 -23.04 11.98
C GLU A 182 -7.55 -22.37 13.00
N HIS A 183 -6.45 -21.78 12.53
CA HIS A 183 -5.47 -21.14 13.39
C HIS A 183 -6.10 -19.95 14.14
N PRO A 184 -6.00 -19.87 15.48
CA PRO A 184 -6.65 -18.82 16.27
C PRO A 184 -6.01 -17.43 16.13
N GLY A 185 -4.92 -17.32 15.41
CA GLY A 185 -4.01 -16.18 15.38
C GLY A 185 -2.87 -16.32 16.39
N THR A 186 -1.84 -15.51 16.23
CA THR A 186 -0.62 -15.54 17.05
C THR A 186 -0.59 -14.35 18.00
N LYS A 187 -1.06 -14.54 19.24
CA LYS A 187 -1.12 -13.46 20.25
C LYS A 187 0.25 -12.89 20.61
N ARG A 188 1.29 -13.74 20.66
CA ARG A 188 2.66 -13.33 21.01
C ARG A 188 3.66 -13.97 20.06
N LEU A 189 4.52 -13.16 19.45
CA LEU A 189 5.64 -13.62 18.63
C LEU A 189 6.83 -14.08 19.50
N PHE A 190 7.70 -14.89 18.90
CA PHE A 190 8.99 -15.29 19.48
C PHE A 190 8.88 -15.95 20.86
N THR A 191 7.81 -16.71 21.12
CA THR A 191 7.66 -17.48 22.37
C THR A 191 8.70 -18.57 22.51
N ASP A 192 9.23 -19.06 21.38
CA ASP A 192 10.35 -19.98 21.26
C ASP A 192 11.72 -19.30 21.39
N ARG A 193 11.77 -17.97 21.54
CA ARG A 193 12.97 -17.13 21.58
C ARG A 193 13.81 -17.19 20.29
N GLN A 194 13.22 -17.62 19.19
CA GLN A 194 13.87 -17.57 17.86
C GLN A 194 13.47 -16.31 17.13
N PHE A 195 14.45 -15.50 16.75
CA PHE A 195 14.25 -14.25 16.03
C PHE A 195 14.68 -14.41 14.57
N PRO A 196 14.12 -13.64 13.61
CA PRO A 196 14.41 -13.76 12.18
C PRO A 196 15.76 -13.14 11.81
N ARG A 197 16.82 -13.63 12.44
CA ARG A 197 18.21 -13.25 12.23
C ARG A 197 19.05 -14.50 12.01
N PRO A 198 20.22 -14.40 11.34
CA PRO A 198 21.08 -15.55 11.11
C PRO A 198 21.52 -16.29 12.38
N ASP A 199 21.66 -15.56 13.49
CA ASP A 199 22.06 -16.10 14.80
C ASP A 199 20.85 -16.49 15.69
N GLY A 200 19.62 -16.27 15.22
CA GLY A 200 18.36 -16.53 15.95
C GLY A 200 18.15 -15.69 17.20
N ARG A 201 18.99 -14.68 17.46
CA ARG A 201 18.97 -13.88 18.70
C ARG A 201 18.31 -12.51 18.50
N ALA A 202 17.78 -11.94 19.59
CA ALA A 202 17.35 -10.55 19.58
C ALA A 202 18.55 -9.61 19.39
N ALA A 203 18.36 -8.51 18.66
CA ALA A 203 19.30 -7.39 18.68
C ALA A 203 18.96 -6.51 19.90
N LEU A 204 19.90 -6.34 20.79
CA LEU A 204 19.84 -5.43 21.93
C LEU A 204 20.68 -4.21 21.65
#